data_8b4988d17eb9d4b13c1f7a5fb0c5ba2d
#
_entry.id   8b4988d17eb9d4b13c1f7a5fb0c5ba2d
#
_cell.length_a   1.000
_cell.length_b   1.000
_cell.length_c   1.000
_cell.angle_alpha   90.00
_cell.angle_beta   90.00
_cell.angle_gamma   90.00
#
_symmetry.space_group_name_H-M   'P 1'
#
loop_
_entity.id
_entity.type
_entity.pdbx_description
1 polymer ?
#
loop_
_entity_poly.entity_id
_entity_poly.type
_entity_poly.pdbx_seq_one_letter_code
_entity_poly.pdbx_strand_id
1 'polypeptide(L)'
;ICSPPRARFPLFTPPPPPSGRVAFYLFRNGEREQIKWYTQASEVEFELFQDGLYHAAAFIKYKEEQQPIIIHSRPIQVLHPAVPERIRNKTTISIFGSCVSRDLFELKQTDDFEIKCYIARQSIVSAVSSPITEPVRSILGSTAFDRRQVFNDIKKSTFSQLRDKTADYLLIDLVDERFPLVKYEGSLVTMSGGFQNSGLYVPSLPILKKQRLELENGGIEYNVDGKSLRDYVQSFCKEILSIFSQKQIILHRVRFTNYYQNREGQLCEFEPNVKSFNFSINQQLDYLYKCLQEFLPQSHMIDLSAGYYAVENHKWGLAAIHFQKEYYFAVLCALCDIVNLGYKAEH
;
A
#
# COMPACT_ATOMS: atom_id res chain seq x y z
N ILE A 1 21.02 14.84 -7.16
CA ILE A 1 21.07 14.10 -5.86
C ILE A 1 22.36 14.55 -5.21
N CYS A 2 22.31 15.47 -4.24
CA CYS A 2 23.48 15.82 -3.44
C CYS A 2 23.69 14.66 -2.45
N SER A 3 24.91 14.08 -2.45
CA SER A 3 25.31 13.15 -1.40
C SER A 3 25.25 13.86 -0.04
N PRO A 4 24.87 13.17 1.05
CA PRO A 4 24.85 13.78 2.37
C PRO A 4 26.25 14.33 2.69
N PRO A 5 26.34 15.46 3.41
CA PRO A 5 27.64 15.97 3.84
C PRO A 5 28.33 14.93 4.72
N ARG A 6 29.63 14.77 4.49
CA ARG A 6 30.46 13.85 5.26
C ARG A 6 31.39 14.64 6.16
N ALA A 7 31.49 14.24 7.41
CA ALA A 7 32.46 14.81 8.34
C ALA A 7 33.49 13.76 8.69
N ARG A 8 34.76 14.18 8.58
CA ARG A 8 35.93 13.37 8.95
C ARG A 8 36.42 13.88 10.31
N PHE A 9 36.57 12.97 11.25
CA PHE A 9 37.02 13.25 12.60
C PHE A 9 38.36 12.56 12.83
N PRO A 10 39.50 13.27 12.71
CA PRO A 10 40.83 12.74 13.01
C PRO A 10 41.04 12.61 14.52
N LEU A 11 41.69 11.57 14.95
CA LEU A 11 42.24 11.49 16.30
C LEU A 11 43.48 12.40 16.37
N PHE A 12 43.45 13.44 17.20
CA PHE A 12 44.57 14.37 17.42
C PHE A 12 45.67 13.82 18.37
N THR A 13 45.80 12.52 18.48
CA THR A 13 46.83 11.83 19.27
C THR A 13 47.66 10.95 18.35
N PRO A 14 48.91 10.57 18.74
CA PRO A 14 49.64 9.58 17.96
C PRO A 14 48.79 8.35 17.75
N PRO A 15 48.93 7.68 16.60
CA PRO A 15 48.11 6.51 16.26
C PRO A 15 48.14 5.51 17.41
N PRO A 16 47.05 4.81 17.72
CA PRO A 16 47.02 3.82 18.77
C PRO A 16 48.14 2.79 18.51
N PRO A 17 48.82 2.31 19.55
CA PRO A 17 49.82 1.28 19.37
C PRO A 17 49.17 0.04 18.70
N PRO A 18 49.98 -0.84 18.07
CA PRO A 18 49.48 -1.95 17.26
C PRO A 18 48.46 -2.87 17.94
N SER A 19 48.36 -2.84 19.27
CA SER A 19 47.42 -3.59 20.10
C SER A 19 46.16 -2.82 20.51
N GLY A 20 46.06 -1.52 20.20
CA GLY A 20 44.92 -0.67 20.58
C GLY A 20 43.74 -0.82 19.61
N ARG A 21 42.55 -0.82 20.15
CA ARG A 21 41.30 -0.80 19.37
C ARG A 21 40.52 0.48 19.67
N VAL A 22 39.92 1.09 18.64
CA VAL A 22 39.18 2.34 18.76
C VAL A 22 37.73 2.14 18.31
N ALA A 23 36.79 2.53 19.13
CA ALA A 23 35.36 2.68 18.73
C ALA A 23 35.03 4.16 18.61
N PHE A 24 34.32 4.56 17.57
CA PHE A 24 33.90 5.93 17.36
C PHE A 24 32.38 6.06 17.52
N TYR A 25 31.98 7.03 18.29
CA TYR A 25 30.58 7.39 18.51
C TYR A 25 30.34 8.79 17.94
N LEU A 26 29.31 8.94 17.14
CA LEU A 26 28.82 10.24 16.70
C LEU A 26 27.66 10.65 17.59
N PHE A 27 27.71 11.90 18.07
CA PHE A 27 26.63 12.52 18.82
C PHE A 27 26.07 13.70 18.04
N ARG A 28 24.75 13.87 18.09
CA ARG A 28 24.03 15.02 17.57
C ARG A 28 23.20 15.63 18.69
N ASN A 29 23.37 16.93 18.95
CA ASN A 29 22.68 17.65 20.01
C ASN A 29 22.80 16.99 21.40
N GLY A 30 23.93 16.30 21.65
CA GLY A 30 24.18 15.58 22.89
C GLY A 30 23.68 14.13 22.92
N GLU A 31 22.88 13.70 21.96
CA GLU A 31 22.38 12.32 21.85
C GLU A 31 23.25 11.51 20.89
N ARG A 32 23.46 10.23 21.23
CA ARG A 32 24.24 9.31 20.40
C ARG A 32 23.45 8.87 19.18
N GLU A 33 23.98 9.12 18.00
CA GLU A 33 23.30 8.86 16.72
C GLU A 33 23.90 7.66 15.95
N GLN A 34 25.22 7.58 15.87
CA GLN A 34 25.90 6.51 15.13
C GLN A 34 27.07 5.93 15.93
N ILE A 35 27.43 4.66 15.64
CA ILE A 35 28.56 3.95 16.23
C ILE A 35 29.33 3.24 15.13
N LYS A 36 30.68 3.41 15.15
CA LYS A 36 31.60 2.52 14.42
C LYS A 36 32.44 1.75 15.42
N TRP A 37 32.18 0.46 15.48
CA TRP A 37 32.80 -0.42 16.45
C TRP A 37 34.28 -0.66 16.12
N TYR A 38 34.99 -1.02 17.10
CA TYR A 38 36.43 -1.20 17.20
C TYR A 38 37.17 -1.44 15.88
N THR A 39 37.99 -0.46 15.50
CA THR A 39 38.85 -0.44 14.31
C THR A 39 40.26 -0.07 14.72
N GLN A 40 41.25 -0.28 13.84
CA GLN A 40 42.63 0.23 13.96
C GLN A 40 42.79 1.60 13.28
N ALA A 41 41.73 2.16 12.74
CA ALA A 41 41.80 3.44 12.05
C ALA A 41 42.09 4.60 13.02
N SER A 42 42.90 5.54 12.60
CA SER A 42 43.21 6.78 13.33
C SER A 42 42.22 7.90 13.05
N GLU A 43 41.29 7.69 12.13
CA GLU A 43 40.26 8.63 11.74
C GLU A 43 38.95 7.90 11.38
N VAL A 44 37.83 8.62 11.44
CA VAL A 44 36.51 8.11 11.08
C VAL A 44 35.74 9.13 10.25
N GLU A 45 35.02 8.66 9.28
CA GLU A 45 34.09 9.47 8.48
C GLU A 45 32.65 9.06 8.79
N PHE A 46 31.79 10.03 9.10
CA PHE A 46 30.35 9.84 9.30
C PHE A 46 29.56 10.63 8.27
N GLU A 47 28.48 10.09 7.80
CA GLU A 47 27.48 10.80 7.00
C GLU A 47 26.51 11.53 7.94
N LEU A 48 26.27 12.81 7.68
CA LEU A 48 25.45 13.68 8.53
C LEU A 48 24.16 14.00 7.80
N PHE A 49 23.05 13.44 8.27
CA PHE A 49 21.77 13.47 7.55
C PHE A 49 20.83 14.60 8.00
N GLN A 50 21.08 15.22 9.14
CA GLN A 50 20.15 16.19 9.74
C GLN A 50 20.90 17.42 10.25
N ASP A 51 20.18 18.52 10.43
CA ASP A 51 20.74 19.69 11.09
C ASP A 51 21.04 19.42 12.56
N GLY A 52 22.09 20.01 13.07
CA GLY A 52 22.42 19.85 14.48
C GLY A 52 23.87 20.15 14.80
N LEU A 53 24.17 20.12 16.10
CA LEU A 53 25.52 20.24 16.62
C LEU A 53 26.10 18.84 16.80
N TYR A 54 27.07 18.49 15.95
CA TYR A 54 27.70 17.18 15.95
C TYR A 54 29.05 17.20 16.63
N HIS A 55 29.37 16.16 17.38
CA HIS A 55 30.74 15.85 17.81
C HIS A 55 30.94 14.33 17.81
N ALA A 56 32.19 13.91 17.60
CA ALA A 56 32.57 12.52 17.73
C ALA A 56 33.31 12.26 19.05
N ALA A 57 33.16 11.06 19.59
CA ALA A 57 33.96 10.58 20.71
C ALA A 57 34.66 9.28 20.27
N ALA A 58 35.98 9.23 20.49
CA ALA A 58 36.80 8.03 20.28
C ALA A 58 37.04 7.35 21.64
N PHE A 59 36.69 6.08 21.71
CA PHE A 59 36.91 5.20 22.87
C PHE A 59 38.11 4.30 22.56
N ILE A 60 39.28 4.60 23.13
CA ILE A 60 40.52 3.89 22.87
C ILE A 60 40.73 2.87 23.97
N LYS A 61 40.84 1.60 23.60
CA LYS A 61 41.08 0.49 24.52
C LYS A 61 42.40 -0.19 24.20
N TYR A 62 43.33 -0.19 25.16
CA TYR A 62 44.66 -0.77 25.00
C TYR A 62 44.74 -2.22 25.49
N LYS A 63 44.02 -2.57 26.56
CA LYS A 63 43.90 -3.92 27.10
C LYS A 63 42.48 -4.17 27.56
N GLU A 64 42.03 -5.44 27.58
CA GLU A 64 40.66 -5.78 27.91
C GLU A 64 40.20 -5.37 29.30
N GLU A 65 41.12 -5.30 30.26
CA GLU A 65 40.85 -5.00 31.66
C GLU A 65 40.94 -3.51 32.04
N GLN A 66 41.29 -2.60 31.10
CA GLN A 66 41.43 -1.18 31.36
C GLN A 66 40.20 -0.38 30.88
N GLN A 67 39.84 0.64 31.67
CA GLN A 67 38.84 1.62 31.22
C GLN A 67 39.32 2.32 29.94
N PRO A 68 38.45 2.53 28.94
CA PRO A 68 38.80 3.18 27.70
C PRO A 68 39.14 4.67 27.95
N ILE A 69 40.17 5.16 27.26
CA ILE A 69 40.42 6.60 27.17
C ILE A 69 39.40 7.16 26.18
N ILE A 70 38.69 8.23 26.58
CA ILE A 70 37.69 8.87 25.77
C ILE A 70 38.21 10.22 25.30
N ILE A 71 38.22 10.44 24.00
CA ILE A 71 38.61 11.70 23.37
C ILE A 71 37.44 12.24 22.58
N HIS A 72 37.04 13.49 22.85
CA HIS A 72 35.98 14.16 22.11
C HIS A 72 36.55 15.09 21.04
N SER A 73 35.94 15.10 19.86
CA SER A 73 36.23 16.09 18.84
C SER A 73 35.69 17.45 19.25
N ARG A 74 36.11 18.51 18.57
CA ARG A 74 35.40 19.78 18.59
C ARG A 74 34.02 19.58 17.95
N PRO A 75 32.97 20.23 18.51
CA PRO A 75 31.66 20.19 17.89
C PRO A 75 31.66 20.97 16.56
N ILE A 76 30.90 20.48 15.60
CA ILE A 76 30.66 21.14 14.31
C ILE A 76 29.16 21.37 14.17
N GLN A 77 28.77 22.59 13.79
CA GLN A 77 27.40 22.90 13.44
C GLN A 77 27.18 22.49 11.97
N VAL A 78 26.21 21.61 11.77
CA VAL A 78 25.77 21.23 10.43
C VAL A 78 24.41 21.89 10.19
N LEU A 79 24.36 22.68 9.14
CA LEU A 79 23.13 23.24 8.60
C LEU A 79 23.07 22.75 7.14
N HIS A 80 22.12 21.94 6.86
CA HIS A 80 21.80 21.65 5.47
C HIS A 80 21.22 22.94 4.87
N PRO A 81 21.66 23.34 3.65
CA PRO A 81 21.00 24.46 3.01
C PRO A 81 19.51 24.14 3.02
N ALA A 82 18.70 25.05 3.59
CA ALA A 82 17.26 24.92 3.53
C ALA A 82 16.93 24.66 2.05
N VAL A 83 16.62 23.44 1.71
CA VAL A 83 15.97 23.18 0.43
C VAL A 83 14.74 24.06 0.52
N PRO A 84 14.60 25.09 -0.35
CA PRO A 84 13.41 25.91 -0.29
C PRO A 84 12.27 24.92 -0.23
N GLU A 85 11.39 25.07 0.77
CA GLU A 85 10.15 24.29 0.80
C GLU A 85 9.55 24.51 -0.59
N ARG A 86 9.87 23.60 -1.50
CA ARG A 86 9.04 23.45 -2.67
C ARG A 86 7.69 23.17 -2.04
N ILE A 87 6.75 24.07 -2.26
CA ILE A 87 5.34 23.75 -2.19
C ILE A 87 5.21 22.58 -3.17
N ARG A 88 5.55 21.37 -2.71
CA ARG A 88 5.33 20.14 -3.46
C ARG A 88 3.84 19.98 -3.41
N ASN A 89 3.19 20.33 -4.49
CA ASN A 89 1.82 19.93 -4.67
C ASN A 89 1.80 18.41 -4.45
N LYS A 90 1.08 17.96 -3.43
CA LYS A 90 0.94 16.55 -3.15
C LYS A 90 0.41 15.84 -4.39
N THR A 91 0.96 14.68 -4.70
CA THR A 91 0.38 13.82 -5.74
C THR A 91 -0.97 13.33 -5.26
N THR A 92 -2.00 13.62 -6.03
CA THR A 92 -3.38 13.29 -5.66
C THR A 92 -3.78 11.93 -6.23
N ILE A 93 -4.38 11.08 -5.39
CA ILE A 93 -4.77 9.71 -5.74
C ILE A 93 -6.26 9.53 -5.47
N SER A 94 -6.98 9.01 -6.45
CA SER A 94 -8.29 8.39 -6.23
C SER A 94 -8.13 6.87 -6.17
N ILE A 95 -8.89 6.20 -5.32
CA ILE A 95 -8.82 4.74 -5.12
C ILE A 95 -10.18 4.14 -5.44
N PHE A 96 -10.20 3.17 -6.35
CA PHE A 96 -11.28 2.21 -6.52
C PHE A 96 -10.76 0.85 -6.06
N GLY A 97 -11.20 0.38 -4.87
CA GLY A 97 -10.68 -0.85 -4.31
C GLY A 97 -10.86 -0.98 -2.81
N SER A 98 -10.05 -1.83 -2.21
CA SER A 98 -10.16 -2.26 -0.83
C SER A 98 -9.28 -1.46 0.15
N CYS A 99 -9.31 -1.91 1.42
CA CYS A 99 -8.36 -1.43 2.43
C CYS A 99 -6.91 -1.71 2.05
N VAL A 100 -6.61 -2.72 1.24
CA VAL A 100 -5.23 -3.05 0.84
C VAL A 100 -4.57 -1.88 0.12
N SER A 101 -5.25 -1.26 -0.84
CA SER A 101 -4.72 -0.06 -1.51
C SER A 101 -4.81 1.19 -0.65
N ARG A 102 -5.84 1.33 0.18
CA ARG A 102 -6.01 2.50 1.04
C ARG A 102 -4.96 2.57 2.14
N ASP A 103 -4.60 1.42 2.74
CA ASP A 103 -3.70 1.34 3.89
C ASP A 103 -2.23 1.66 3.53
N LEU A 104 -1.87 1.67 2.25
CA LEU A 104 -0.58 2.20 1.76
C LEU A 104 -0.33 3.62 2.28
N PHE A 105 -1.37 4.44 2.31
CA PHE A 105 -1.30 5.86 2.67
C PHE A 105 -1.39 6.14 4.17
N GLU A 106 -1.36 5.11 5.00
CA GLU A 106 -1.23 5.22 6.46
C GLU A 106 0.24 5.03 6.93
N LEU A 107 1.15 4.72 6.02
CA LEU A 107 2.58 4.67 6.31
C LEU A 107 3.12 6.09 6.55
N LYS A 108 4.12 6.22 7.42
CA LYS A 108 4.72 7.53 7.76
C LYS A 108 5.35 8.26 6.57
N GLN A 109 5.68 7.54 5.51
CA GLN A 109 6.36 8.05 4.30
C GLN A 109 5.39 8.58 3.24
N THR A 110 4.13 8.84 3.56
CA THR A 110 3.10 9.19 2.57
C THR A 110 2.71 10.67 2.53
N ASP A 111 3.50 11.55 3.14
CA ASP A 111 3.21 13.00 3.19
C ASP A 111 3.12 13.66 1.81
N ASP A 112 3.74 13.06 0.78
CA ASP A 112 3.69 13.51 -0.61
C ASP A 112 2.40 13.13 -1.33
N PHE A 113 1.49 12.41 -0.68
CA PHE A 113 0.23 11.97 -1.27
C PHE A 113 -1.00 12.58 -0.58
N GLU A 114 -2.08 12.73 -1.36
CA GLU A 114 -3.41 13.10 -0.88
C GLU A 114 -4.47 12.22 -1.54
N ILE A 115 -5.29 11.53 -0.73
CA ILE A 115 -6.42 10.76 -1.25
C ILE A 115 -7.60 11.71 -1.51
N LYS A 116 -7.98 11.90 -2.77
CA LYS A 116 -9.14 12.72 -3.18
C LYS A 116 -10.46 11.96 -3.09
N CYS A 117 -10.45 10.69 -3.46
CA CYS A 117 -11.64 9.85 -3.46
C CYS A 117 -11.28 8.42 -3.07
N TYR A 118 -12.09 7.79 -2.22
CA TYR A 118 -11.95 6.37 -1.87
C TYR A 118 -13.29 5.66 -2.03
N ILE A 119 -13.38 4.82 -3.04
CA ILE A 119 -14.53 3.99 -3.39
C ILE A 119 -14.19 2.56 -3.03
N ALA A 120 -14.89 2.04 -2.03
CA ALA A 120 -14.68 0.70 -1.51
C ALA A 120 -15.97 -0.09 -1.46
N ARG A 121 -15.86 -1.39 -1.22
CA ARG A 121 -17.00 -2.29 -1.09
C ARG A 121 -17.88 -2.37 -2.35
N GLN A 122 -17.31 -2.07 -3.51
CA GLN A 122 -18.02 -2.05 -4.77
C GLN A 122 -17.33 -2.91 -5.82
N SER A 123 -18.09 -3.83 -6.43
CA SER A 123 -17.69 -4.60 -7.60
C SER A 123 -17.76 -3.75 -8.87
N ILE A 124 -16.88 -4.00 -9.84
CA ILE A 124 -16.97 -3.43 -11.20
C ILE A 124 -18.36 -3.63 -11.79
N VAL A 125 -18.95 -4.82 -11.63
CA VAL A 125 -20.30 -5.13 -12.13
C VAL A 125 -21.34 -4.21 -11.53
N SER A 126 -21.27 -3.98 -10.22
CA SER A 126 -22.17 -3.05 -9.55
C SER A 126 -21.95 -1.62 -10.01
N ALA A 127 -20.69 -1.20 -10.16
CA ALA A 127 -20.36 0.18 -10.54
C ALA A 127 -20.95 0.60 -11.89
N VAL A 128 -21.04 -0.32 -12.85
CA VAL A 128 -21.60 -0.06 -14.19
C VAL A 128 -23.05 -0.48 -14.37
N SER A 129 -23.70 -0.94 -13.30
CA SER A 129 -25.13 -1.26 -13.31
C SER A 129 -25.99 0.01 -13.22
N SER A 130 -27.26 -0.10 -13.56
CA SER A 130 -28.17 1.04 -13.51
C SER A 130 -28.36 1.54 -12.07
N PRO A 131 -28.37 2.86 -11.83
CA PRO A 131 -28.63 3.41 -10.52
C PRO A 131 -30.09 3.16 -10.08
N ILE A 132 -30.30 2.96 -8.79
CA ILE A 132 -31.64 2.88 -8.22
C ILE A 132 -32.15 4.30 -8.05
N THR A 133 -33.20 4.63 -8.77
CA THR A 133 -33.82 5.96 -8.80
C THR A 133 -34.73 6.21 -7.60
N GLU A 134 -35.39 5.15 -7.12
CA GLU A 134 -36.28 5.23 -5.98
C GLU A 134 -35.63 5.87 -4.74
N PRO A 135 -36.41 6.59 -3.92
CA PRO A 135 -35.89 7.12 -2.65
C PRO A 135 -35.31 6.01 -1.80
N VAL A 136 -34.04 6.11 -1.49
CA VAL A 136 -33.37 5.12 -0.62
C VAL A 136 -33.93 5.27 0.79
N ARG A 137 -34.49 4.20 1.35
CA ARG A 137 -34.88 4.13 2.77
C ARG A 137 -33.66 4.44 3.63
N SER A 138 -33.87 4.77 4.90
CA SER A 138 -32.82 4.99 5.85
C SER A 138 -31.82 3.81 5.84
N ILE A 139 -30.58 4.08 5.48
CA ILE A 139 -29.52 3.06 5.48
C ILE A 139 -29.00 2.93 6.89
N LEU A 140 -29.19 1.76 7.48
CA LEU A 140 -28.57 1.37 8.74
C LEU A 140 -27.12 0.98 8.52
N GLY A 141 -26.35 0.88 9.58
CA GLY A 141 -24.96 0.45 9.50
C GLY A 141 -24.13 0.89 10.70
N SER A 142 -23.11 0.11 11.02
CA SER A 142 -22.27 0.31 12.20
C SER A 142 -21.45 1.60 12.15
N THR A 143 -21.06 2.03 10.94
CA THR A 143 -20.24 3.23 10.75
C THR A 143 -20.82 4.16 9.69
N ALA A 144 -20.49 5.45 9.78
CA ALA A 144 -20.80 6.42 8.74
C ALA A 144 -20.15 6.06 7.39
N PHE A 145 -18.97 5.42 7.43
CA PHE A 145 -18.28 4.93 6.26
C PHE A 145 -19.11 3.85 5.55
N ASP A 146 -19.56 2.79 6.26
CA ASP A 146 -20.35 1.71 5.67
C ASP A 146 -21.63 2.23 5.03
N ARG A 147 -22.37 3.10 5.76
CA ARG A 147 -23.59 3.71 5.24
C ARG A 147 -23.35 4.48 3.94
N ARG A 148 -22.26 5.26 3.88
CA ARG A 148 -21.88 6.01 2.69
C ARG A 148 -21.50 5.09 1.53
N GLN A 149 -20.73 4.01 1.76
CA GLN A 149 -20.39 3.06 0.69
C GLN A 149 -21.62 2.36 0.13
N VAL A 150 -22.54 1.94 0.99
CA VAL A 150 -23.83 1.33 0.56
C VAL A 150 -24.66 2.33 -0.26
N PHE A 151 -24.80 3.56 0.20
CA PHE A 151 -25.50 4.61 -0.53
C PHE A 151 -24.87 4.85 -1.91
N ASN A 152 -23.55 4.98 -1.97
CA ASN A 152 -22.80 5.20 -3.20
C ASN A 152 -22.97 4.03 -4.18
N ASP A 153 -22.95 2.79 -3.68
CA ASP A 153 -23.14 1.61 -4.52
C ASP A 153 -24.56 1.54 -5.08
N ILE A 154 -25.58 1.84 -4.30
CA ILE A 154 -26.98 1.88 -4.75
C ILE A 154 -27.20 2.99 -5.79
N LYS A 155 -26.67 4.18 -5.55
CA LYS A 155 -26.80 5.34 -6.44
C LYS A 155 -25.84 5.32 -7.61
N LYS A 156 -24.92 4.35 -7.67
CA LYS A 156 -23.89 4.22 -8.72
C LYS A 156 -23.08 5.51 -8.89
N SER A 157 -22.73 6.14 -7.78
CA SER A 157 -22.07 7.46 -7.78
C SER A 157 -20.55 7.40 -7.99
N THR A 158 -19.99 6.23 -8.32
CA THR A 158 -18.56 6.02 -8.53
C THR A 158 -17.97 7.00 -9.52
N PHE A 159 -18.47 7.02 -10.74
CA PHE A 159 -17.90 7.83 -11.81
C PHE A 159 -18.15 9.33 -11.62
N SER A 160 -19.29 9.73 -11.05
CA SER A 160 -19.53 11.13 -10.67
C SER A 160 -18.55 11.58 -9.59
N GLN A 161 -18.32 10.78 -8.54
CA GLN A 161 -17.35 11.11 -7.50
C GLN A 161 -15.91 11.21 -8.02
N LEU A 162 -15.51 10.32 -8.94
CA LEU A 162 -14.19 10.39 -9.57
C LEU A 162 -14.04 11.63 -10.45
N ARG A 163 -15.10 12.04 -11.13
CA ARG A 163 -15.14 13.24 -11.99
C ARG A 163 -15.14 14.53 -11.18
N ASP A 164 -15.91 14.57 -10.10
CA ASP A 164 -16.05 15.76 -9.25
C ASP A 164 -14.79 15.99 -8.38
N LYS A 165 -14.07 14.92 -8.04
CA LYS A 165 -12.85 14.94 -7.23
C LYS A 165 -11.65 14.53 -8.08
N THR A 166 -11.29 15.38 -9.04
CA THR A 166 -10.15 15.11 -9.92
C THR A 166 -8.88 14.79 -9.13
N ALA A 167 -8.17 13.76 -9.59
CA ALA A 167 -6.89 13.33 -9.03
C ALA A 167 -5.88 13.11 -10.15
N ASP A 168 -4.59 13.14 -9.83
CA ASP A 168 -3.51 12.89 -10.78
C ASP A 168 -3.50 11.44 -11.25
N TYR A 169 -3.86 10.50 -10.34
CA TYR A 169 -3.87 9.07 -10.63
C TYR A 169 -5.11 8.38 -10.04
N LEU A 170 -5.51 7.28 -10.70
CA LEU A 170 -6.50 6.33 -10.21
C LEU A 170 -5.82 5.00 -9.88
N LEU A 171 -5.80 4.62 -8.60
CA LEU A 171 -5.32 3.33 -8.11
C LEU A 171 -6.48 2.36 -8.02
N ILE A 172 -6.36 1.20 -8.68
CA ILE A 172 -7.42 0.18 -8.76
C ILE A 172 -6.91 -1.13 -8.17
N ASP A 173 -7.58 -1.65 -7.13
CA ASP A 173 -7.49 -3.06 -6.75
C ASP A 173 -8.86 -3.73 -6.83
N LEU A 174 -8.87 -5.03 -7.09
CA LEU A 174 -10.08 -5.80 -7.32
C LEU A 174 -10.42 -6.75 -6.16
N VAL A 175 -9.87 -6.52 -4.99
CA VAL A 175 -10.13 -7.37 -3.81
C VAL A 175 -11.62 -7.44 -3.47
N ASP A 176 -12.37 -6.36 -3.70
CA ASP A 176 -13.81 -6.32 -3.42
C ASP A 176 -14.66 -7.12 -4.41
N GLU A 177 -14.05 -7.65 -5.48
CA GLU A 177 -14.68 -8.65 -6.37
C GLU A 177 -14.94 -10.00 -5.67
N ARG A 178 -14.39 -10.23 -4.47
CA ARG A 178 -14.69 -11.39 -3.61
C ARG A 178 -16.15 -11.43 -3.15
N PHE A 179 -16.81 -10.27 -3.12
CA PHE A 179 -18.21 -10.21 -2.72
C PHE A 179 -19.12 -10.72 -3.84
N PRO A 180 -20.14 -11.50 -3.51
CA PRO A 180 -21.22 -11.78 -4.44
C PRO A 180 -22.03 -10.50 -4.73
N LEU A 181 -22.94 -10.58 -5.68
CA LEU A 181 -23.88 -9.52 -6.03
C LEU A 181 -25.29 -9.89 -5.59
N VAL A 182 -26.10 -8.91 -5.37
CA VAL A 182 -27.56 -9.10 -5.20
C VAL A 182 -28.32 -8.29 -6.22
N LYS A 183 -29.44 -8.83 -6.67
CA LYS A 183 -30.40 -8.09 -7.48
C LYS A 183 -31.36 -7.36 -6.55
N TYR A 184 -31.19 -6.04 -6.45
CA TYR A 184 -31.97 -5.17 -5.57
C TYR A 184 -32.59 -4.05 -6.39
N GLU A 185 -33.93 -3.91 -6.34
CA GLU A 185 -34.69 -2.89 -7.09
C GLU A 185 -34.28 -2.81 -8.58
N GLY A 186 -34.09 -3.96 -9.22
CA GLY A 186 -33.71 -4.05 -10.63
C GLY A 186 -32.25 -3.78 -10.96
N SER A 187 -31.42 -3.43 -9.97
CA SER A 187 -30.00 -3.17 -10.12
C SER A 187 -29.15 -4.28 -9.51
N LEU A 188 -27.91 -4.42 -9.95
CA LEU A 188 -26.90 -5.27 -9.31
C LEU A 188 -26.14 -4.47 -8.26
N VAL A 189 -26.16 -4.91 -7.02
CA VAL A 189 -25.53 -4.25 -5.87
C VAL A 189 -24.52 -5.22 -5.25
N THR A 190 -23.39 -4.69 -4.77
CA THR A 190 -22.36 -5.49 -4.10
C THR A 190 -22.84 -5.94 -2.73
N MET A 191 -22.90 -7.25 -2.50
CA MET A 191 -23.28 -7.84 -1.22
C MET A 191 -22.15 -7.75 -0.20
N SER A 192 -21.72 -6.52 0.09
CA SER A 192 -20.74 -6.25 1.15
C SER A 192 -21.35 -6.43 2.54
N GLY A 193 -20.51 -6.56 3.58
CA GLY A 193 -20.99 -6.57 4.96
C GLY A 193 -21.80 -5.32 5.33
N GLY A 194 -21.44 -4.15 4.77
CA GLY A 194 -22.22 -2.92 4.92
C GLY A 194 -23.62 -3.06 4.35
N PHE A 195 -23.76 -3.64 3.15
CA PHE A 195 -25.08 -3.87 2.54
C PHE A 195 -25.92 -4.88 3.34
N GLN A 196 -25.31 -5.97 3.80
CA GLN A 196 -26.00 -6.98 4.62
C GLN A 196 -26.57 -6.38 5.91
N ASN A 197 -25.86 -5.43 6.52
CA ASN A 197 -26.24 -4.78 7.77
C ASN A 197 -27.02 -3.46 7.56
N SER A 198 -27.36 -3.12 6.32
CA SER A 198 -27.97 -1.83 5.97
C SER A 198 -29.48 -1.72 6.27
N GLY A 199 -30.12 -2.84 6.59
CA GLY A 199 -31.60 -2.92 6.66
C GLY A 199 -32.27 -3.00 5.29
N LEU A 200 -31.52 -2.95 4.18
CA LEU A 200 -32.04 -3.12 2.82
C LEU A 200 -31.94 -4.57 2.35
N TYR A 201 -31.00 -5.32 2.92
CA TYR A 201 -30.84 -6.73 2.63
C TYR A 201 -31.93 -7.55 3.32
N VAL A 202 -32.56 -8.42 2.55
CA VAL A 202 -33.44 -9.48 3.05
C VAL A 202 -33.03 -10.83 2.44
N PRO A 203 -33.12 -11.95 3.17
CA PRO A 203 -32.61 -13.26 2.69
C PRO A 203 -33.25 -13.76 1.38
N SER A 204 -34.40 -13.24 1.01
CA SER A 204 -35.13 -13.58 -0.24
C SER A 204 -34.55 -12.89 -1.49
N LEU A 205 -33.62 -11.92 -1.33
CA LEU A 205 -32.98 -11.28 -2.50
C LEU A 205 -32.15 -12.29 -3.29
N PRO A 206 -32.25 -12.31 -4.63
CA PRO A 206 -31.46 -13.17 -5.47
C PRO A 206 -29.96 -12.84 -5.31
N ILE A 207 -29.18 -13.82 -4.84
CA ILE A 207 -27.73 -13.71 -4.73
C ILE A 207 -27.12 -14.26 -6.02
N LEU A 208 -26.30 -13.45 -6.66
CA LEU A 208 -25.64 -13.78 -7.92
C LEU A 208 -24.14 -13.96 -7.69
N LYS A 209 -23.63 -15.11 -8.10
CA LYS A 209 -22.19 -15.41 -8.11
C LYS A 209 -21.66 -15.24 -9.53
N LYS A 210 -20.42 -14.86 -9.64
CA LYS A 210 -19.68 -14.86 -10.89
C LYS A 210 -19.37 -16.32 -11.27
N GLN A 211 -20.04 -16.83 -12.29
CA GLN A 211 -19.96 -18.23 -12.72
C GLN A 211 -18.78 -18.39 -13.68
N ARG A 212 -17.88 -19.32 -13.35
CA ARG A 212 -16.78 -19.73 -14.24
C ARG A 212 -17.32 -20.68 -15.32
N LEU A 213 -17.03 -20.36 -16.56
CA LEU A 213 -17.38 -21.15 -17.73
C LEU A 213 -16.11 -21.59 -18.44
N GLU A 214 -16.07 -22.85 -18.87
CA GLU A 214 -15.02 -23.36 -19.76
C GLU A 214 -15.53 -23.34 -21.21
N LEU A 215 -14.77 -22.65 -22.04
CA LEU A 215 -15.10 -22.53 -23.46
C LEU A 215 -14.58 -23.73 -24.23
N GLU A 216 -15.18 -24.05 -25.37
CA GLU A 216 -14.80 -25.18 -26.23
C GLU A 216 -13.33 -25.13 -26.70
N ASN A 217 -12.76 -23.93 -26.81
CA ASN A 217 -11.35 -23.70 -27.17
C ASN A 217 -10.39 -23.80 -25.96
N GLY A 218 -10.85 -24.28 -24.79
CA GLY A 218 -10.08 -24.38 -23.55
C GLY A 218 -9.90 -23.03 -22.79
N GLY A 219 -10.50 -21.98 -23.30
CA GLY A 219 -10.50 -20.68 -22.60
C GLY A 219 -11.42 -20.68 -21.36
N ILE A 220 -11.19 -19.71 -20.48
CA ILE A 220 -12.03 -19.50 -19.30
C ILE A 220 -12.72 -18.15 -19.44
N GLU A 221 -14.02 -18.14 -19.15
CA GLU A 221 -14.83 -16.95 -19.07
C GLU A 221 -15.58 -16.92 -17.72
N TYR A 222 -16.02 -15.74 -17.31
CA TYR A 222 -16.89 -15.58 -16.16
C TYR A 222 -18.12 -14.79 -16.54
N ASN A 223 -19.27 -15.28 -16.10
CA ASN A 223 -20.57 -14.64 -16.33
C ASN A 223 -21.26 -14.32 -15.03
N VAL A 224 -22.08 -13.28 -15.07
CA VAL A 224 -23.00 -12.90 -13.99
C VAL A 224 -24.30 -12.37 -14.60
N ASP A 225 -25.43 -12.83 -14.10
CA ASP A 225 -26.77 -12.45 -14.58
C ASP A 225 -26.91 -12.61 -16.13
N GLY A 226 -26.31 -13.67 -16.70
CA GLY A 226 -26.38 -13.97 -18.12
C GLY A 226 -25.49 -13.12 -19.03
N LYS A 227 -24.66 -12.23 -18.47
CA LYS A 227 -23.74 -11.38 -19.23
C LYS A 227 -22.29 -11.69 -18.89
N SER A 228 -21.39 -11.59 -19.88
CA SER A 228 -19.97 -11.77 -19.69
C SER A 228 -19.38 -10.74 -18.73
N LEU A 229 -18.53 -11.20 -17.82
CA LEU A 229 -17.80 -10.32 -16.92
C LEU A 229 -16.84 -9.39 -17.69
N ARG A 230 -16.35 -9.84 -18.85
CA ARG A 230 -15.55 -9.02 -19.76
C ARG A 230 -16.30 -7.77 -20.27
N ASP A 231 -17.61 -7.90 -20.58
CA ASP A 231 -18.41 -6.77 -21.03
C ASP A 231 -18.62 -5.73 -19.92
N TYR A 232 -18.73 -6.19 -18.68
CA TYR A 232 -18.77 -5.27 -17.52
C TYR A 232 -17.45 -4.54 -17.34
N VAL A 233 -16.32 -5.25 -17.48
CA VAL A 233 -14.97 -4.64 -17.44
C VAL A 233 -14.82 -3.61 -18.57
N GLN A 234 -15.23 -3.93 -19.80
CA GLN A 234 -15.19 -3.00 -20.92
C GLN A 234 -15.99 -1.72 -20.64
N SER A 235 -17.20 -1.88 -20.09
CA SER A 235 -18.06 -0.74 -19.70
C SER A 235 -17.40 0.11 -18.60
N PHE A 236 -16.79 -0.53 -17.61
CA PHE A 236 -16.04 0.14 -16.55
C PHE A 236 -14.83 0.91 -17.11
N CYS A 237 -14.05 0.28 -17.99
CA CYS A 237 -12.91 0.92 -18.64
C CYS A 237 -13.34 2.14 -19.47
N LYS A 238 -14.46 2.05 -20.20
CA LYS A 238 -15.01 3.19 -20.94
C LYS A 238 -15.31 4.38 -20.05
N GLU A 239 -15.94 4.14 -18.90
CA GLU A 239 -16.27 5.21 -17.94
C GLU A 239 -15.02 5.83 -17.33
N ILE A 240 -14.05 5.05 -16.85
CA ILE A 240 -12.84 5.60 -16.25
C ILE A 240 -11.95 6.33 -17.27
N LEU A 241 -11.93 5.88 -18.53
CA LEU A 241 -11.20 6.55 -19.61
C LEU A 241 -11.82 7.88 -20.04
N SER A 242 -13.09 8.13 -19.69
CA SER A 242 -13.69 9.46 -19.84
C SER A 242 -13.19 10.47 -18.81
N ILE A 243 -12.48 10.00 -17.76
CA ILE A 243 -12.01 10.79 -16.62
C ILE A 243 -10.50 10.83 -16.56
N PHE A 244 -9.83 9.69 -16.77
CA PHE A 244 -8.38 9.51 -16.67
C PHE A 244 -7.81 9.00 -17.99
N SER A 245 -6.63 9.46 -18.38
CA SER A 245 -5.84 8.80 -19.42
C SER A 245 -5.32 7.45 -18.91
N GLN A 246 -4.99 6.54 -19.82
CA GLN A 246 -4.48 5.21 -19.41
C GLN A 246 -3.23 5.30 -18.52
N LYS A 247 -2.32 6.26 -18.79
CA LYS A 247 -1.08 6.47 -18.02
C LYS A 247 -1.32 7.00 -16.60
N GLN A 248 -2.52 7.48 -16.30
CA GLN A 248 -2.92 7.88 -14.96
C GLN A 248 -3.58 6.74 -14.18
N ILE A 249 -3.75 5.57 -14.80
CA ILE A 249 -4.37 4.40 -14.17
C ILE A 249 -3.28 3.44 -13.71
N ILE A 250 -3.36 3.06 -12.43
CA ILE A 250 -2.42 2.13 -11.78
C ILE A 250 -3.22 0.94 -11.27
N LEU A 251 -2.95 -0.24 -11.82
CA LEU A 251 -3.58 -1.48 -11.42
C LEU A 251 -2.73 -2.11 -10.30
N HIS A 252 -3.27 -2.15 -9.09
CA HIS A 252 -2.66 -2.83 -7.96
C HIS A 252 -3.19 -4.26 -7.90
N ARG A 253 -2.44 -5.20 -8.50
CA ARG A 253 -2.83 -6.60 -8.57
C ARG A 253 -2.57 -7.29 -7.25
N VAL A 254 -3.64 -7.52 -6.51
CA VAL A 254 -3.63 -8.18 -5.21
C VAL A 254 -4.15 -9.60 -5.36
N ARG A 255 -3.44 -10.58 -4.78
CA ARG A 255 -3.90 -11.97 -4.66
C ARG A 255 -4.05 -12.35 -3.20
N PHE A 256 -4.99 -13.23 -2.91
CA PHE A 256 -5.18 -13.82 -1.60
C PHE A 256 -4.05 -14.83 -1.33
N THR A 257 -3.34 -14.65 -0.22
CA THR A 257 -2.27 -15.58 0.20
C THR A 257 -2.81 -16.78 0.96
N ASN A 258 -2.11 -17.92 0.87
CA ASN A 258 -2.43 -19.13 1.63
C ASN A 258 -1.67 -19.24 2.96
N TYR A 259 -0.82 -18.25 3.25
CA TYR A 259 0.06 -18.26 4.41
C TYR A 259 -0.14 -17.02 5.28
N TYR A 260 0.06 -17.19 6.56
CA TYR A 260 0.07 -16.08 7.52
C TYR A 260 1.11 -16.30 8.61
N GLN A 261 1.62 -15.20 9.16
CA GLN A 261 2.45 -15.22 10.36
C GLN A 261 1.55 -15.10 11.59
N ASN A 262 1.65 -16.05 12.52
CA ASN A 262 0.95 -16.01 13.79
C ASN A 262 1.60 -15.01 14.76
N ARG A 263 1.03 -14.84 15.96
CA ARG A 263 1.53 -13.92 16.98
C ARG A 263 2.89 -14.30 17.54
N GLU A 264 3.25 -15.59 17.47
CA GLU A 264 4.55 -16.14 17.86
C GLU A 264 5.62 -15.99 16.78
N GLY A 265 5.27 -15.39 15.63
CA GLY A 265 6.20 -15.19 14.51
C GLY A 265 6.37 -16.38 13.59
N GLN A 266 5.61 -17.46 13.78
CA GLN A 266 5.68 -18.67 12.97
C GLN A 266 4.85 -18.52 11.69
N LEU A 267 5.36 -19.04 10.57
CA LEU A 267 4.62 -19.10 9.32
C LEU A 267 3.65 -20.28 9.35
N CYS A 268 2.37 -19.99 9.21
CA CYS A 268 1.27 -20.95 9.22
C CYS A 268 0.52 -20.95 7.88
N GLU A 269 -0.17 -22.03 7.60
CA GLU A 269 -1.11 -22.09 6.49
C GLU A 269 -2.54 -21.77 6.96
N PHE A 270 -3.33 -21.14 6.09
CA PHE A 270 -4.77 -21.03 6.30
C PHE A 270 -5.44 -22.41 6.19
N GLU A 271 -6.59 -22.54 6.83
CA GLU A 271 -7.42 -23.75 6.78
C GLU A 271 -7.78 -24.15 5.33
N PRO A 272 -7.98 -25.45 5.03
CA PRO A 272 -8.24 -25.94 3.68
C PRO A 272 -9.40 -25.26 2.95
N ASN A 273 -10.48 -24.90 3.67
CA ASN A 273 -11.63 -24.19 3.12
C ASN A 273 -11.25 -22.76 2.69
N VAL A 274 -10.42 -22.07 3.48
CA VAL A 274 -9.90 -20.74 3.14
C VAL A 274 -8.97 -20.81 1.94
N LYS A 275 -8.07 -21.80 1.88
CA LYS A 275 -7.18 -22.01 0.73
C LYS A 275 -7.96 -22.31 -0.56
N SER A 276 -9.02 -23.11 -0.47
CA SER A 276 -9.91 -23.39 -1.60
C SER A 276 -10.62 -22.14 -2.10
N PHE A 277 -11.12 -21.30 -1.19
CA PHE A 277 -11.68 -20.00 -1.52
C PHE A 277 -10.64 -19.08 -2.18
N ASN A 278 -9.44 -18.97 -1.57
CA ASN A 278 -8.34 -18.16 -2.09
C ASN A 278 -7.95 -18.58 -3.52
N PHE A 279 -7.89 -19.88 -3.79
CA PHE A 279 -7.62 -20.40 -5.13
C PHE A 279 -8.68 -19.94 -6.13
N SER A 280 -9.95 -20.14 -5.81
CA SER A 280 -11.07 -19.77 -6.70
C SER A 280 -11.13 -18.26 -6.95
N ILE A 281 -11.00 -17.45 -5.90
CA ILE A 281 -11.04 -15.99 -6.07
C ILE A 281 -9.83 -15.47 -6.83
N ASN A 282 -8.63 -16.02 -6.62
CA ASN A 282 -7.44 -15.62 -7.36
C ASN A 282 -7.58 -15.91 -8.86
N GLN A 283 -8.17 -17.03 -9.25
CA GLN A 283 -8.46 -17.31 -10.66
C GLN A 283 -9.41 -16.27 -11.28
N GLN A 284 -10.44 -15.87 -10.54
CA GLN A 284 -11.37 -14.82 -10.98
C GLN A 284 -10.67 -13.46 -11.08
N LEU A 285 -9.83 -13.11 -10.10
CA LEU A 285 -9.05 -11.87 -10.10
C LEU A 285 -8.06 -11.83 -11.27
N ASP A 286 -7.35 -12.92 -11.52
CA ASP A 286 -6.42 -13.03 -12.65
C ASP A 286 -7.12 -12.83 -14.00
N TYR A 287 -8.32 -13.38 -14.15
CA TYR A 287 -9.15 -13.13 -15.33
C TYR A 287 -9.53 -11.65 -15.46
N LEU A 288 -9.97 -11.02 -14.38
CA LEU A 288 -10.37 -9.62 -14.39
C LEU A 288 -9.20 -8.67 -14.67
N TYR A 289 -8.04 -8.89 -14.05
CA TYR A 289 -6.83 -8.09 -14.31
C TYR A 289 -6.35 -8.28 -15.76
N LYS A 290 -6.46 -9.49 -16.31
CA LYS A 290 -6.19 -9.73 -17.73
C LYS A 290 -7.13 -8.92 -18.62
N CYS A 291 -8.43 -8.93 -18.36
CA CYS A 291 -9.39 -8.10 -19.09
C CYS A 291 -9.08 -6.59 -18.96
N LEU A 292 -8.74 -6.10 -17.75
CA LEU A 292 -8.35 -4.71 -17.57
C LEU A 292 -7.12 -4.36 -18.40
N GLN A 293 -6.07 -5.19 -18.41
CA GLN A 293 -4.86 -4.95 -19.18
C GLN A 293 -5.12 -4.94 -20.69
N GLU A 294 -6.04 -5.76 -21.19
CA GLU A 294 -6.45 -5.76 -22.60
C GLU A 294 -7.15 -4.45 -23.00
N PHE A 295 -7.99 -3.88 -22.13
CA PHE A 295 -8.67 -2.60 -22.39
C PHE A 295 -7.83 -1.37 -22.01
N LEU A 296 -6.83 -1.55 -21.15
CA LEU A 296 -5.96 -0.49 -20.62
C LEU A 296 -4.47 -0.84 -20.83
N PRO A 297 -4.01 -1.08 -22.07
CA PRO A 297 -2.66 -1.58 -22.33
C PRO A 297 -1.53 -0.61 -21.95
N GLN A 298 -1.83 0.66 -21.72
CA GLN A 298 -0.85 1.67 -21.29
C GLN A 298 -0.95 2.01 -19.79
N SER A 299 -1.80 1.32 -19.03
CA SER A 299 -1.87 1.48 -17.58
C SER A 299 -0.63 0.88 -16.90
N HIS A 300 -0.31 1.39 -15.72
CA HIS A 300 0.74 0.82 -14.89
C HIS A 300 0.22 -0.40 -14.12
N MET A 301 1.12 -1.34 -13.81
CA MET A 301 0.79 -2.52 -13.01
C MET A 301 1.77 -2.67 -11.85
N ILE A 302 1.24 -2.83 -10.63
CA ILE A 302 1.97 -3.24 -9.43
C ILE A 302 1.48 -4.65 -9.08
N ASP A 303 2.35 -5.66 -9.20
CA ASP A 303 2.05 -7.08 -8.93
C ASP A 303 3.11 -7.66 -8.00
N LEU A 304 2.94 -7.48 -6.70
CA LEU A 304 3.94 -7.86 -5.69
C LEU A 304 3.41 -8.88 -4.65
N SER A 305 2.10 -9.16 -4.63
CA SER A 305 1.48 -9.94 -3.55
C SER A 305 1.97 -11.39 -3.44
N ALA A 306 2.51 -11.98 -4.51
CA ALA A 306 2.96 -13.37 -4.51
C ALA A 306 4.15 -13.66 -3.56
N GLY A 307 4.94 -12.64 -3.21
CA GLY A 307 6.10 -12.77 -2.31
C GLY A 307 5.78 -12.53 -0.83
N TYR A 308 4.52 -12.29 -0.46
CA TYR A 308 4.14 -11.84 0.86
C TYR A 308 3.04 -12.71 1.48
N TYR A 309 2.97 -12.72 2.82
CA TYR A 309 1.98 -13.45 3.60
C TYR A 309 1.16 -12.49 4.47
N ALA A 310 0.02 -12.98 4.97
CA ALA A 310 -0.82 -12.24 5.90
C ALA A 310 -0.22 -12.26 7.33
N VAL A 311 -0.70 -11.38 8.21
CA VAL A 311 -0.28 -11.38 9.61
C VAL A 311 -1.48 -11.41 10.54
N GLU A 312 -1.41 -12.22 11.60
CA GLU A 312 -2.51 -12.40 12.55
C GLU A 312 -2.80 -11.13 13.37
N ASN A 313 -1.77 -10.35 13.66
CA ASN A 313 -1.89 -9.11 14.43
C ASN A 313 -2.21 -7.87 13.57
N HIS A 314 -2.72 -8.08 12.35
CA HIS A 314 -3.14 -6.96 11.52
C HIS A 314 -4.27 -6.16 12.19
N LYS A 315 -4.28 -4.84 12.02
CA LYS A 315 -5.29 -3.93 12.62
C LYS A 315 -6.75 -4.30 12.30
N TRP A 316 -6.98 -4.98 11.16
CA TRP A 316 -8.29 -5.46 10.72
C TRP A 316 -8.52 -6.95 11.06
N GLY A 317 -7.63 -7.57 11.83
CA GLY A 317 -7.64 -9.00 12.11
C GLY A 317 -7.06 -9.85 10.98
N LEU A 318 -7.02 -11.16 11.20
CA LEU A 318 -6.46 -12.12 10.25
C LEU A 318 -7.37 -12.29 9.03
N ALA A 319 -6.84 -12.03 7.85
CA ALA A 319 -7.45 -12.37 6.57
C ALA A 319 -6.37 -12.55 5.51
N ALA A 320 -6.65 -13.31 4.46
CA ALA A 320 -5.69 -13.66 3.40
C ALA A 320 -5.20 -12.46 2.54
N ILE A 321 -5.67 -11.26 2.83
CA ILE A 321 -5.31 -9.99 2.19
C ILE A 321 -4.74 -8.96 3.18
N HIS A 322 -4.61 -9.30 4.45
CA HIS A 322 -4.07 -8.42 5.48
C HIS A 322 -2.59 -8.71 5.66
N PHE A 323 -1.80 -8.16 4.75
CA PHE A 323 -0.38 -8.45 4.59
C PHE A 323 0.49 -7.84 5.70
N GLN A 324 1.72 -8.31 5.77
CA GLN A 324 2.80 -7.74 6.56
C GLN A 324 3.16 -6.32 6.09
N LYS A 325 3.80 -5.53 6.94
CA LYS A 325 4.13 -4.11 6.66
C LYS A 325 5.05 -3.95 5.45
N GLU A 326 5.95 -4.90 5.23
CA GLU A 326 6.92 -4.94 4.13
C GLU A 326 6.22 -4.97 2.76
N TYR A 327 5.06 -5.62 2.66
CA TYR A 327 4.24 -5.57 1.46
C TYR A 327 3.78 -4.15 1.14
N TYR A 328 3.17 -3.48 2.12
CA TYR A 328 2.67 -2.11 1.92
C TYR A 328 3.79 -1.16 1.57
N PHE A 329 4.96 -1.32 2.19
CA PHE A 329 6.13 -0.52 1.87
C PHE A 329 6.64 -0.78 0.46
N ALA A 330 6.75 -2.03 0.03
CA ALA A 330 7.18 -2.39 -1.32
C ALA A 330 6.22 -1.84 -2.39
N VAL A 331 4.90 -1.93 -2.15
CA VAL A 331 3.89 -1.34 -3.05
C VAL A 331 3.99 0.18 -3.09
N LEU A 332 4.22 0.83 -1.94
CA LEU A 332 4.41 2.28 -1.88
C LEU A 332 5.65 2.71 -2.68
N CYS A 333 6.77 1.99 -2.57
CA CYS A 333 7.97 2.26 -3.38
C CYS A 333 7.66 2.16 -4.87
N ALA A 334 6.99 1.08 -5.31
CA ALA A 334 6.61 0.91 -6.70
C ALA A 334 5.64 2.02 -7.19
N LEU A 335 4.73 2.46 -6.32
CA LEU A 335 3.84 3.60 -6.61
C LEU A 335 4.65 4.89 -6.78
N CYS A 336 5.60 5.17 -5.90
CA CYS A 336 6.47 6.35 -5.98
C CYS A 336 7.31 6.37 -7.24
N ASP A 337 7.81 5.22 -7.69
CA ASP A 337 8.55 5.10 -8.96
C ASP A 337 7.65 5.44 -10.16
N ILE A 338 6.40 4.98 -10.17
CA ILE A 338 5.43 5.29 -11.23
C ILE A 338 5.12 6.79 -11.29
N VAL A 339 4.93 7.42 -10.13
CA VAL A 339 4.59 8.86 -10.06
C VAL A 339 5.82 9.77 -10.01
N ASN A 340 7.03 9.24 -10.19
CA ASN A 340 8.31 9.96 -10.23
C ASN A 340 8.67 10.73 -8.94
N LEU A 341 8.26 10.23 -7.77
CA LEU A 341 8.58 10.84 -6.49
C LEU A 341 9.96 10.46 -5.93
N GLY A 342 10.65 9.49 -6.52
CA GLY A 342 12.06 9.16 -6.22
C GLY A 342 12.31 8.78 -4.76
N TYR A 343 11.52 7.88 -4.19
CA TYR A 343 11.80 7.32 -2.86
C TYR A 343 13.01 6.39 -2.92
N LYS A 344 14.04 6.69 -2.12
CA LYS A 344 15.08 5.71 -1.82
C LYS A 344 14.67 4.98 -0.54
N ALA A 345 14.63 3.66 -0.63
CA ALA A 345 14.50 2.81 0.55
C ALA A 345 15.66 3.11 1.51
N GLU A 346 15.37 3.59 2.70
CA GLU A 346 16.31 3.55 3.81
C GLU A 346 16.33 2.09 4.31
N HIS A 347 17.49 1.44 4.10
CA HIS A 347 17.75 0.09 4.61
C HIS A 347 18.10 0.13 6.10
#